data_f3f4561611c3782bf6db538f6fdac4d9
#
_entry.id   f3f4561611c3782bf6db538f6fdac4d9
#
_cell.length_a   1.000
_cell.length_b   1.000
_cell.length_c   1.000
_cell.angle_alpha   90.00
_cell.angle_beta   90.00
_cell.angle_gamma   90.00
#
_symmetry.space_group_name_H-M   'P 1'
#
loop_
_entity.id
_entity.type
_entity.pdbx_description
1 polymer ?
#
loop_
_entity_poly.entity_id
_entity_poly.type
_entity_poly.pdbx_seq_one_letter_code
_entity_poly.pdbx_strand_id
1 'polypeptide(L)'
;MVEHYLDTVGVTGSNPVSRTIFESLFRRSVLSELTNVAPPTPEELDALLRLLDDETPEVRSRVADRIGACGGDLSEHLASRPRQLSHEERVVLAEMLRPARREALEREWLAPSGGASALREDWETFEAMLRLISDFLHDGLTVRQPLSDALDLLAEEAEDAGVTSANELREFLFQGDRFVGNQSGSSDPENADLAWVITEGRSNPLGLGLVFILVAKRLDLLVEPVNFPGHFLCRIYEDGFPIIVDCQDHGRLHLQSTLLENPELGKAEREILRQTVDPGVVLLRLLNNLVNAFEHKKRAEDARLIRRLRASLK
;
A
#
# COMPACT_ATOMS: atom_id res chain seq x y z
N MET A 1 28.97 -10.76 -8.02
CA MET A 1 28.57 -12.02 -8.70
C MET A 1 27.29 -11.86 -9.55
N VAL A 2 26.34 -11.02 -9.14
CA VAL A 2 25.09 -10.76 -9.90
C VAL A 2 25.35 -9.89 -11.15
N GLU A 3 26.20 -8.89 -11.06
CA GLU A 3 26.54 -8.02 -12.22
C GLU A 3 27.26 -8.79 -13.35
N HIS A 4 28.06 -9.79 -13.00
CA HIS A 4 28.79 -10.58 -14.03
C HIS A 4 27.89 -11.57 -14.79
N TYR A 5 26.70 -11.89 -14.26
CA TYR A 5 25.75 -12.81 -14.91
C TYR A 5 24.82 -12.08 -15.88
N LEU A 6 24.53 -10.81 -15.63
CA LEU A 6 23.67 -9.99 -16.49
C LEU A 6 24.33 -9.63 -17.82
N ASP A 7 25.65 -9.51 -17.85
CA ASP A 7 26.42 -9.24 -19.08
C ASP A 7 26.49 -10.45 -20.03
N THR A 8 26.21 -11.66 -19.54
CA THR A 8 26.32 -12.89 -20.32
C THR A 8 25.01 -13.28 -21.02
N VAL A 9 23.85 -12.72 -20.61
CA VAL A 9 22.53 -13.12 -21.16
C VAL A 9 21.97 -12.13 -22.18
N GLY A 10 22.68 -11.07 -22.54
CA GLY A 10 22.34 -10.20 -23.66
C GLY A 10 20.99 -9.49 -23.59
N VAL A 11 20.48 -9.18 -22.38
CA VAL A 11 19.24 -8.42 -22.20
C VAL A 11 19.53 -6.93 -22.36
N THR A 12 19.55 -6.46 -23.60
CA THR A 12 19.55 -5.04 -23.93
C THR A 12 18.13 -4.53 -24.08
N GLY A 13 17.50 -4.17 -22.99
CA GLY A 13 16.22 -3.47 -22.98
C GLY A 13 16.32 -2.26 -22.08
N SER A 14 16.15 -1.08 -22.66
CA SER A 14 16.23 0.23 -21.99
C SER A 14 14.94 0.60 -21.25
N ASN A 15 14.14 -0.38 -20.81
CA ASN A 15 12.92 -0.12 -20.06
C ASN A 15 13.11 -0.55 -18.58
N PRO A 16 13.17 0.39 -17.62
CA PRO A 16 13.39 0.09 -16.19
C PRO A 16 12.34 -0.85 -15.60
N VAL A 17 11.11 -0.81 -16.07
CA VAL A 17 10.00 -1.68 -15.62
C VAL A 17 10.30 -3.15 -15.89
N SER A 18 10.88 -3.49 -17.06
CA SER A 18 11.24 -4.88 -17.40
C SER A 18 12.37 -5.41 -16.51
N ARG A 19 13.29 -4.54 -16.08
CA ARG A 19 14.41 -4.92 -15.21
C ARG A 19 13.93 -5.23 -13.79
N THR A 20 13.01 -4.44 -13.26
CA THR A 20 12.43 -4.62 -11.92
C THR A 20 11.59 -5.89 -11.84
N ILE A 21 10.79 -6.19 -12.88
CA ILE A 21 9.99 -7.43 -12.95
C ILE A 21 10.91 -8.65 -13.04
N PHE A 22 11.97 -8.59 -13.87
CA PHE A 22 12.92 -9.69 -13.99
C PHE A 22 13.69 -9.94 -12.69
N GLU A 23 14.14 -8.88 -12.01
CA GLU A 23 14.80 -8.98 -10.69
C GLU A 23 13.87 -9.54 -9.61
N SER A 24 12.59 -9.18 -9.62
CA SER A 24 11.60 -9.70 -8.66
C SER A 24 11.31 -11.18 -8.90
N LEU A 25 11.18 -11.60 -10.17
CA LEU A 25 10.97 -13.00 -10.54
C LEU A 25 12.20 -13.86 -10.28
N PHE A 26 13.39 -13.34 -10.56
CA PHE A 26 14.65 -14.03 -10.30
C PHE A 26 14.92 -14.18 -8.79
N ARG A 27 14.64 -13.13 -7.99
CA ARG A 27 14.72 -13.21 -6.51
C ARG A 27 13.70 -14.20 -5.94
N ARG A 28 12.48 -14.26 -6.48
CA ARG A 28 11.47 -15.25 -6.10
C ARG A 28 11.96 -16.67 -6.30
N SER A 29 12.62 -16.95 -7.43
CA SER A 29 13.19 -18.27 -7.76
C SER A 29 14.37 -18.64 -6.85
N VAL A 30 15.29 -17.72 -6.59
CA VAL A 30 16.49 -17.99 -5.77
C VAL A 30 16.18 -18.11 -4.28
N LEU A 31 15.18 -17.38 -3.78
CA LEU A 31 14.80 -17.42 -2.35
C LEU A 31 13.90 -18.61 -2.00
N SER A 32 13.15 -19.17 -2.96
CA SER A 32 12.42 -20.44 -2.75
C SER A 32 13.37 -21.63 -2.52
N GLU A 33 14.62 -21.55 -2.96
CA GLU A 33 15.64 -22.58 -2.71
C GLU A 33 16.22 -22.55 -1.29
N LEU A 34 16.01 -21.47 -0.52
CA LEU A 34 16.52 -21.33 0.85
C LEU A 34 15.56 -21.82 1.93
N THR A 35 14.27 -21.97 1.64
CA THR A 35 13.30 -22.63 2.49
C THR A 35 13.16 -24.08 2.02
N ASN A 36 13.68 -25.02 2.79
CA ASN A 36 13.78 -26.45 2.45
C ASN A 36 12.40 -27.18 2.40
N VAL A 37 11.29 -26.46 2.25
CA VAL A 37 9.93 -27.01 2.16
C VAL A 37 9.32 -26.53 0.84
N ALA A 38 9.21 -27.44 -0.13
CA ALA A 38 8.50 -27.15 -1.38
C ALA A 38 7.04 -26.73 -1.09
N PRO A 39 6.48 -25.76 -1.82
CA PRO A 39 5.07 -25.39 -1.66
C PRO A 39 4.17 -26.60 -1.91
N PRO A 40 3.01 -26.71 -1.25
CA PRO A 40 2.08 -27.81 -1.47
C PRO A 40 1.60 -27.83 -2.92
N THR A 41 1.35 -29.04 -3.45
CA THR A 41 0.68 -29.18 -4.74
C THR A 41 -0.77 -28.73 -4.65
N PRO A 42 -1.45 -28.41 -5.78
CA PRO A 42 -2.86 -28.04 -5.75
C PRO A 42 -3.75 -29.11 -5.05
N GLU A 43 -3.48 -30.40 -5.26
CA GLU A 43 -4.22 -31.50 -4.64
C GLU A 43 -3.96 -31.57 -3.12
N GLU A 44 -2.70 -31.37 -2.71
CA GLU A 44 -2.34 -31.30 -1.28
C GLU A 44 -3.01 -30.10 -0.63
N LEU A 45 -3.02 -28.94 -1.30
CA LEU A 45 -3.66 -27.73 -0.81
C LEU A 45 -5.18 -27.93 -0.63
N ASP A 46 -5.82 -28.59 -1.59
CA ASP A 46 -7.25 -28.96 -1.47
C ASP A 46 -7.52 -29.91 -0.29
N ALA A 47 -6.60 -30.82 0.01
CA ALA A 47 -6.71 -31.68 1.19
C ALA A 47 -6.52 -30.88 2.49
N LEU A 48 -5.56 -29.96 2.55
CA LEU A 48 -5.33 -29.07 3.70
C LEU A 48 -6.52 -28.17 3.98
N LEU A 49 -7.15 -27.62 2.94
CA LEU A 49 -8.34 -26.76 3.06
C LEU A 49 -9.57 -27.49 3.60
N ARG A 50 -9.64 -28.84 3.50
CA ARG A 50 -10.69 -29.66 4.13
C ARG A 50 -10.45 -29.87 5.63
N LEU A 51 -9.25 -29.60 6.12
CA LEU A 51 -8.86 -29.76 7.51
C LEU A 51 -8.87 -28.42 8.29
N LEU A 52 -9.38 -27.33 7.68
CA LEU A 52 -9.44 -26.03 8.36
C LEU A 52 -10.33 -26.05 9.61
N ASP A 53 -11.36 -26.90 9.61
CA ASP A 53 -12.32 -27.05 10.72
C ASP A 53 -11.85 -28.05 11.78
N ASP A 54 -10.69 -28.69 11.61
CA ASP A 54 -10.17 -29.65 12.60
C ASP A 54 -9.73 -28.90 13.86
N GLU A 55 -10.30 -29.28 15.00
CA GLU A 55 -10.03 -28.67 16.30
C GLU A 55 -8.77 -29.21 16.99
N THR A 56 -8.18 -30.31 16.46
CA THR A 56 -7.00 -30.94 17.04
C THR A 56 -5.78 -30.02 16.91
N PRO A 57 -5.15 -29.57 18.02
CA PRO A 57 -4.05 -28.59 17.96
C PRO A 57 -2.89 -29.02 17.06
N GLU A 58 -2.53 -30.28 17.07
CA GLU A 58 -1.42 -30.88 16.30
C GLU A 58 -1.74 -30.82 14.79
N VAL A 59 -3.00 -31.08 14.41
CA VAL A 59 -3.46 -31.02 13.01
C VAL A 59 -3.44 -29.58 12.57
N ARG A 60 -4.03 -28.66 13.34
CA ARG A 60 -4.06 -27.21 13.04
C ARG A 60 -2.67 -26.64 12.85
N SER A 61 -1.71 -27.00 13.72
CA SER A 61 -0.33 -26.54 13.60
C SER A 61 0.30 -26.99 12.29
N ARG A 62 0.17 -28.28 11.95
CA ARG A 62 0.71 -28.83 10.69
C ARG A 62 0.05 -28.23 9.44
N VAL A 63 -1.26 -28.03 9.49
CA VAL A 63 -2.00 -27.38 8.40
C VAL A 63 -1.51 -25.94 8.23
N ALA A 64 -1.36 -25.17 9.32
CA ALA A 64 -0.87 -23.81 9.28
C ALA A 64 0.57 -23.71 8.73
N ASP A 65 1.48 -24.57 9.18
CA ASP A 65 2.86 -24.62 8.70
C ASP A 65 2.91 -24.93 7.19
N ARG A 66 2.08 -25.87 6.75
CA ARG A 66 2.06 -26.29 5.37
C ARG A 66 1.41 -25.26 4.43
N ILE A 67 0.32 -24.62 4.88
CA ILE A 67 -0.31 -23.50 4.18
C ILE A 67 0.62 -22.29 4.14
N GLY A 68 1.36 -22.02 5.23
CA GLY A 68 2.36 -20.94 5.29
C GLY A 68 3.45 -21.08 4.23
N ALA A 69 3.81 -22.29 3.82
CA ALA A 69 4.77 -22.54 2.74
C ALA A 69 4.30 -22.05 1.35
N CYS A 70 3.03 -21.66 1.19
CA CYS A 70 2.51 -21.02 -0.03
C CYS A 70 2.91 -19.55 -0.17
N GLY A 71 3.64 -18.97 0.79
CA GLY A 71 4.15 -17.58 0.69
C GLY A 71 3.14 -16.50 1.06
N GLY A 72 1.99 -16.86 1.64
CA GLY A 72 1.03 -15.89 2.20
C GLY A 72 -0.12 -15.51 1.27
N ASP A 73 -0.15 -16.00 0.04
CA ASP A 73 -1.21 -15.74 -0.95
C ASP A 73 -1.69 -17.05 -1.60
N LEU A 74 -3.00 -17.27 -1.57
CA LEU A 74 -3.70 -18.39 -2.18
C LEU A 74 -4.82 -17.94 -3.14
N SER A 75 -4.89 -16.66 -3.45
CA SER A 75 -5.99 -16.05 -4.19
C SER A 75 -6.25 -16.73 -5.54
N GLU A 76 -5.20 -16.99 -6.33
CA GLU A 76 -5.33 -17.67 -7.65
C GLU A 76 -5.83 -19.10 -7.51
N HIS A 77 -5.32 -19.84 -6.51
CA HIS A 77 -5.77 -21.19 -6.26
C HIS A 77 -7.26 -21.22 -5.84
N LEU A 78 -7.65 -20.33 -4.93
CA LEU A 78 -9.02 -20.23 -4.46
C LEU A 78 -9.99 -19.79 -5.57
N ALA A 79 -9.57 -18.89 -6.46
CA ALA A 79 -10.37 -18.43 -7.60
C ALA A 79 -10.65 -19.57 -8.61
N SER A 80 -9.74 -20.54 -8.74
CA SER A 80 -9.90 -21.68 -9.64
C SER A 80 -10.78 -22.80 -9.08
N ARG A 81 -11.19 -22.72 -7.81
CA ARG A 81 -11.96 -23.79 -7.14
C ARG A 81 -13.45 -23.63 -7.37
N PRO A 82 -14.17 -24.77 -7.56
CA PRO A 82 -15.62 -24.75 -7.69
C PRO A 82 -16.35 -24.46 -6.36
N ARG A 83 -15.74 -24.81 -5.21
CA ARG A 83 -16.29 -24.55 -3.88
C ARG A 83 -15.69 -23.27 -3.30
N GLN A 84 -16.55 -22.31 -2.96
CA GLN A 84 -16.14 -21.15 -2.20
C GLN A 84 -16.02 -21.49 -0.70
N LEU A 85 -15.06 -20.84 -0.03
CA LEU A 85 -14.88 -20.95 1.41
C LEU A 85 -16.00 -20.19 2.15
N SER A 86 -16.45 -20.71 3.27
CA SER A 86 -17.33 -20.00 4.19
C SER A 86 -16.60 -18.78 4.81
N HIS A 87 -17.35 -17.89 5.44
CA HIS A 87 -16.75 -16.74 6.13
C HIS A 87 -15.79 -17.21 7.24
N GLU A 88 -16.14 -18.22 8.00
CA GLU A 88 -15.32 -18.78 9.08
C GLU A 88 -14.04 -19.42 8.55
N GLU A 89 -14.13 -20.24 7.50
CA GLU A 89 -12.96 -20.81 6.81
C GLU A 89 -12.01 -19.73 6.31
N ARG A 90 -12.53 -18.63 5.74
CA ARG A 90 -11.72 -17.48 5.27
C ARG A 90 -10.99 -16.80 6.43
N VAL A 91 -11.65 -16.57 7.55
CA VAL A 91 -11.02 -15.97 8.74
C VAL A 91 -9.87 -16.84 9.24
N VAL A 92 -10.09 -18.14 9.38
CA VAL A 92 -9.06 -19.09 9.83
C VAL A 92 -7.88 -19.14 8.86
N LEU A 93 -8.16 -19.21 7.56
CA LEU A 93 -7.13 -19.29 6.52
C LEU A 93 -6.30 -17.99 6.45
N ALA A 94 -6.95 -16.82 6.53
CA ALA A 94 -6.25 -15.53 6.57
C ALA A 94 -5.30 -15.41 7.77
N GLU A 95 -5.70 -15.95 8.93
CA GLU A 95 -4.83 -16.03 10.12
C GLU A 95 -3.63 -16.95 9.90
N MET A 96 -3.83 -18.13 9.27
CA MET A 96 -2.77 -19.09 8.97
C MET A 96 -1.74 -18.53 7.95
N LEU A 97 -2.18 -17.71 7.00
CA LEU A 97 -1.31 -17.07 6.01
C LEU A 97 -0.53 -15.86 6.55
N ARG A 98 -1.01 -15.24 7.65
CA ARG A 98 -0.44 -14.00 8.17
C ARG A 98 1.05 -14.08 8.54
N PRO A 99 1.58 -15.15 9.18
CA PRO A 99 3.00 -15.27 9.44
C PRO A 99 3.85 -15.20 8.18
N ALA A 100 3.45 -15.92 7.12
CA ALA A 100 4.17 -15.92 5.84
C ALA A 100 4.15 -14.53 5.17
N ARG A 101 3.04 -13.78 5.26
CA ARG A 101 2.99 -12.40 4.77
C ARG A 101 3.91 -11.46 5.56
N ARG A 102 4.03 -11.65 6.89
CA ARG A 102 5.01 -10.88 7.69
C ARG A 102 6.44 -11.16 7.26
N GLU A 103 6.78 -12.42 7.04
CA GLU A 103 8.10 -12.82 6.56
C GLU A 103 8.40 -12.29 5.16
N ALA A 104 7.41 -12.30 4.27
CA ALA A 104 7.52 -11.72 2.94
C ALA A 104 7.81 -10.22 3.00
N LEU A 105 7.02 -9.46 3.77
CA LEU A 105 7.24 -8.03 3.96
C LEU A 105 8.62 -7.75 4.55
N GLU A 106 9.04 -8.46 5.61
CA GLU A 106 10.35 -8.25 6.24
C GLU A 106 11.51 -8.56 5.30
N ARG A 107 11.40 -9.60 4.50
CA ARG A 107 12.41 -10.01 3.51
C ARG A 107 12.51 -9.01 2.34
N GLU A 108 11.39 -8.49 1.88
CA GLU A 108 11.32 -7.61 0.70
C GLU A 108 11.51 -6.13 1.04
N TRP A 109 11.44 -5.77 2.32
CA TRP A 109 11.64 -4.41 2.79
C TRP A 109 13.10 -4.00 2.72
N LEU A 110 13.45 -3.27 1.67
CA LEU A 110 14.78 -2.69 1.49
C LEU A 110 14.75 -1.21 1.87
N ALA A 111 15.14 -0.91 3.10
CA ALA A 111 15.24 0.48 3.55
C ALA A 111 16.33 1.20 2.73
N PRO A 112 16.05 2.41 2.20
CA PRO A 112 17.05 3.19 1.49
C PRO A 112 18.26 3.53 2.36
N SER A 113 19.45 3.54 1.79
CA SER A 113 20.64 4.03 2.46
C SER A 113 20.47 5.52 2.78
N GLY A 114 20.42 5.88 4.06
CA GLY A 114 20.10 7.24 4.53
C GLY A 114 18.65 7.38 5.01
N GLY A 115 17.90 6.28 5.10
CA GLY A 115 16.56 6.23 5.70
C GLY A 115 15.51 7.03 4.92
N ALA A 116 14.53 7.58 5.64
CA ALA A 116 13.41 8.33 5.04
C ALA A 116 13.88 9.58 4.26
N SER A 117 14.98 10.21 4.68
CA SER A 117 15.50 11.41 3.99
C SER A 117 16.10 11.10 2.61
N ALA A 118 16.43 9.85 2.32
CA ALA A 118 16.87 9.43 0.98
C ALA A 118 15.70 9.34 -0.02
N LEU A 119 14.46 9.33 0.45
CA LEU A 119 13.26 9.35 -0.39
C LEU A 119 12.88 10.77 -0.85
N ARG A 120 13.74 11.78 -0.66
CA ARG A 120 13.48 13.12 -1.15
C ARG A 120 13.24 13.08 -2.65
N GLU A 121 12.04 13.48 -3.09
CA GLU A 121 11.61 13.45 -4.50
C GLU A 121 11.54 12.05 -5.16
N ASP A 122 11.95 10.98 -4.47
CA ASP A 122 11.92 9.61 -4.97
C ASP A 122 10.54 8.96 -4.73
N TRP A 123 9.59 9.32 -5.57
CA TRP A 123 8.23 8.80 -5.54
C TRP A 123 8.13 7.36 -6.06
N GLU A 124 9.06 6.91 -6.88
CA GLU A 124 9.10 5.54 -7.39
C GLU A 124 9.43 4.54 -6.27
N THR A 125 10.51 4.79 -5.53
CA THR A 125 10.86 3.96 -4.36
C THR A 125 9.76 4.06 -3.28
N PHE A 126 9.18 5.24 -3.06
CA PHE A 126 8.07 5.42 -2.14
C PHE A 126 6.86 4.55 -2.53
N GLU A 127 6.43 4.56 -3.80
CA GLU A 127 5.34 3.73 -4.29
C GLU A 127 5.65 2.23 -4.16
N ALA A 128 6.88 1.82 -4.46
CA ALA A 128 7.31 0.44 -4.26
C ALA A 128 7.17 -0.01 -2.79
N MET A 129 7.48 0.86 -1.84
CA MET A 129 7.29 0.58 -0.40
C MET A 129 5.80 0.53 -0.03
N LEU A 130 4.96 1.38 -0.60
CA LEU A 130 3.50 1.32 -0.41
C LEU A 130 2.91 0.03 -0.99
N ARG A 131 3.41 -0.46 -2.12
CA ARG A 131 3.01 -1.74 -2.69
C ARG A 131 3.29 -2.90 -1.73
N LEU A 132 4.49 -2.95 -1.13
CA LEU A 132 4.82 -3.97 -0.14
C LEU A 132 3.89 -3.93 1.08
N ILE A 133 3.49 -2.73 1.51
CA ILE A 133 2.52 -2.57 2.60
C ILE A 133 1.13 -3.06 2.16
N SER A 134 0.68 -2.72 0.96
CA SER A 134 -0.58 -3.21 0.40
C SER A 134 -0.60 -4.74 0.31
N ASP A 135 0.46 -5.35 -0.21
CA ASP A 135 0.57 -6.80 -0.34
C ASP A 135 0.57 -7.51 1.03
N PHE A 136 1.19 -6.92 2.03
CA PHE A 136 1.15 -7.43 3.41
C PHE A 136 -0.24 -7.33 4.04
N LEU A 137 -0.97 -6.24 3.79
CA LEU A 137 -2.29 -6.00 4.37
C LEU A 137 -3.39 -6.85 3.72
N HIS A 138 -3.22 -7.22 2.47
CA HIS A 138 -4.13 -8.10 1.75
C HIS A 138 -4.27 -9.46 2.46
N ASP A 139 -5.48 -10.03 2.45
CA ASP A 139 -5.76 -11.31 3.15
C ASP A 139 -5.15 -12.54 2.44
N GLY A 140 -4.74 -12.41 1.18
CA GLY A 140 -4.23 -13.50 0.35
C GLY A 140 -5.28 -14.50 -0.12
N LEU A 141 -6.57 -14.14 -0.06
CA LEU A 141 -7.70 -15.01 -0.36
C LEU A 141 -8.51 -14.60 -1.58
N THR A 142 -8.31 -13.38 -2.07
CA THR A 142 -9.02 -12.82 -3.23
C THR A 142 -8.02 -12.33 -4.25
N VAL A 143 -8.29 -12.62 -5.53
CA VAL A 143 -7.51 -12.03 -6.61
C VAL A 143 -7.79 -10.54 -6.65
N ARG A 144 -6.74 -9.72 -6.66
CA ARG A 144 -6.85 -8.28 -6.83
C ARG A 144 -5.74 -7.77 -7.76
N GLN A 145 -5.95 -6.60 -8.31
CA GLN A 145 -4.90 -5.92 -9.07
C GLN A 145 -3.76 -5.49 -8.14
N PRO A 146 -2.50 -5.59 -8.56
CA PRO A 146 -1.37 -4.95 -7.90
C PRO A 146 -1.60 -3.44 -7.78
N LEU A 147 -1.02 -2.81 -6.76
CA LEU A 147 -1.21 -1.37 -6.53
C LEU A 147 -0.81 -0.52 -7.75
N SER A 148 0.32 -0.84 -8.40
CA SER A 148 0.77 -0.12 -9.60
C SER A 148 -0.28 -0.16 -10.71
N ASP A 149 -0.78 -1.34 -11.02
CA ASP A 149 -1.76 -1.55 -12.10
C ASP A 149 -3.09 -0.85 -11.79
N ALA A 150 -3.52 -0.87 -10.52
CA ALA A 150 -4.73 -0.17 -10.09
C ALA A 150 -4.59 1.36 -10.19
N LEU A 151 -3.42 1.90 -9.90
CA LEU A 151 -3.13 3.32 -10.07
C LEU A 151 -3.00 3.71 -11.55
N ASP A 152 -2.39 2.86 -12.37
CA ASP A 152 -2.27 3.08 -13.82
C ASP A 152 -3.65 3.11 -14.48
N LEU A 153 -4.51 2.12 -14.16
CA LEU A 153 -5.88 2.10 -14.66
C LEU A 153 -6.69 3.34 -14.24
N LEU A 154 -6.53 3.78 -12.98
CA LEU A 154 -7.22 4.97 -12.48
C LEU A 154 -6.75 6.25 -13.19
N ALA A 155 -5.47 6.32 -13.56
CA ALA A 155 -4.93 7.41 -14.35
C ALA A 155 -5.45 7.38 -15.80
N GLU A 156 -5.47 6.20 -16.45
CA GLU A 156 -6.06 6.02 -17.78
C GLU A 156 -7.54 6.44 -17.81
N GLU A 157 -8.33 6.05 -16.82
CA GLU A 157 -9.72 6.47 -16.68
C GLU A 157 -9.88 8.00 -16.54
N ALA A 158 -8.96 8.65 -15.83
CA ALA A 158 -8.95 10.10 -15.70
C ALA A 158 -8.58 10.78 -17.04
N GLU A 159 -7.60 10.26 -17.79
CA GLU A 159 -7.24 10.75 -19.13
C GLU A 159 -8.42 10.60 -20.09
N ASP A 160 -9.07 9.45 -20.10
CA ASP A 160 -10.26 9.17 -20.93
C ASP A 160 -11.45 10.11 -20.59
N ALA A 161 -11.55 10.52 -19.32
CA ALA A 161 -12.51 11.53 -18.87
C ALA A 161 -12.13 12.97 -19.24
N GLY A 162 -10.94 13.19 -19.85
CA GLY A 162 -10.46 14.49 -20.30
C GLY A 162 -9.83 15.32 -19.19
N VAL A 163 -9.34 14.73 -18.12
CA VAL A 163 -8.63 15.40 -17.02
C VAL A 163 -7.30 15.96 -17.52
N THR A 164 -7.08 17.25 -17.37
CA THR A 164 -5.86 17.97 -17.81
C THR A 164 -5.25 18.86 -16.72
N SER A 165 -5.92 18.98 -15.58
CA SER A 165 -5.46 19.80 -14.46
C SER A 165 -5.65 19.07 -13.12
N ALA A 166 -4.88 19.50 -12.10
CA ALA A 166 -4.99 18.93 -10.76
C ALA A 166 -6.38 19.15 -10.13
N ASN A 167 -7.05 20.26 -10.47
CA ASN A 167 -8.41 20.50 -9.99
C ASN A 167 -9.43 19.58 -10.68
N GLU A 168 -9.32 19.37 -11.99
CA GLU A 168 -10.17 18.39 -12.70
C GLU A 168 -9.94 16.96 -12.18
N LEU A 169 -8.69 16.59 -11.86
CA LEU A 169 -8.40 15.31 -11.21
C LEU A 169 -9.07 15.22 -9.83
N ARG A 170 -9.01 16.29 -9.03
CA ARG A 170 -9.73 16.37 -7.74
C ARG A 170 -11.24 16.16 -7.93
N GLU A 171 -11.82 16.80 -8.95
CA GLU A 171 -13.25 16.63 -9.29
C GLU A 171 -13.55 15.20 -9.69
N PHE A 172 -12.75 14.62 -10.57
CA PHE A 172 -12.88 13.23 -11.03
C PHE A 172 -12.82 12.23 -9.86
N LEU A 173 -11.93 12.43 -8.90
CA LEU A 173 -11.76 11.51 -7.77
C LEU A 173 -12.79 11.70 -6.66
N PHE A 174 -13.12 12.94 -6.30
CA PHE A 174 -13.85 13.23 -5.06
C PHE A 174 -15.26 13.80 -5.27
N GLN A 175 -15.61 14.27 -6.45
CA GLN A 175 -16.99 14.63 -6.75
C GLN A 175 -17.74 13.39 -7.28
N GLY A 176 -18.95 13.16 -6.77
CA GLY A 176 -19.77 12.02 -7.18
C GLY A 176 -19.49 10.72 -6.41
N ASP A 177 -18.92 10.82 -5.21
CA ASP A 177 -18.75 9.71 -4.26
C ASP A 177 -17.85 8.55 -4.75
N ARG A 178 -16.98 8.80 -5.74
CA ARG A 178 -16.01 7.79 -6.19
C ARG A 178 -15.01 7.45 -5.09
N PHE A 179 -14.49 8.49 -4.41
CA PHE A 179 -13.68 8.35 -3.21
C PHE A 179 -14.25 9.19 -2.09
N VAL A 180 -14.51 8.55 -0.95
CA VAL A 180 -15.11 9.21 0.22
C VAL A 180 -14.31 8.97 1.48
N GLY A 181 -14.39 9.92 2.41
CA GLY A 181 -13.78 9.79 3.72
C GLY A 181 -14.47 8.73 4.58
N ASN A 182 -13.68 7.89 5.26
CA ASN A 182 -14.21 6.96 6.25
C ASN A 182 -14.80 7.70 7.46
N GLN A 183 -16.06 7.44 7.76
CA GLN A 183 -16.73 7.99 8.94
C GLN A 183 -16.36 7.24 10.25
N SER A 184 -15.94 5.98 10.16
CA SER A 184 -15.67 5.09 11.29
C SER A 184 -14.28 5.24 11.93
N GLY A 185 -13.54 6.29 11.58
CA GLY A 185 -12.25 6.61 12.19
C GLY A 185 -11.03 5.99 11.49
N SER A 186 -9.88 6.64 11.70
CA SER A 186 -8.60 6.34 11.04
C SER A 186 -7.89 5.07 11.56
N SER A 187 -8.57 4.24 12.37
CA SER A 187 -7.92 3.15 13.12
C SER A 187 -7.89 1.80 12.41
N ASP A 188 -8.36 1.71 11.18
CA ASP A 188 -8.35 0.46 10.42
C ASP A 188 -7.08 0.34 9.57
N PRO A 189 -6.34 -0.80 9.67
CA PRO A 189 -5.13 -1.02 8.87
C PRO A 189 -5.36 -0.93 7.36
N GLU A 190 -6.54 -1.28 6.89
CA GLU A 190 -6.97 -1.24 5.50
C GLU A 190 -6.85 0.15 4.87
N ASN A 191 -6.89 1.22 5.68
CA ASN A 191 -6.64 2.59 5.19
C ASN A 191 -5.22 2.81 4.65
N ALA A 192 -4.28 1.92 4.97
CA ALA A 192 -2.92 1.95 4.44
C ALA A 192 -2.72 0.99 3.26
N ASP A 193 -3.71 0.17 2.93
CA ASP A 193 -3.74 -0.68 1.74
C ASP A 193 -4.32 0.11 0.56
N LEU A 194 -3.46 0.80 -0.19
CA LEU A 194 -3.94 1.67 -1.26
C LEU A 194 -4.64 0.92 -2.41
N ALA A 195 -4.30 -0.33 -2.67
CA ALA A 195 -5.02 -1.14 -3.64
C ALA A 195 -6.46 -1.42 -3.17
N TRP A 196 -6.64 -1.69 -1.88
CA TRP A 196 -7.97 -1.79 -1.25
C TRP A 196 -8.71 -0.44 -1.30
N VAL A 197 -8.02 0.67 -1.00
CA VAL A 197 -8.59 2.02 -1.05
C VAL A 197 -9.14 2.34 -2.45
N ILE A 198 -8.39 2.00 -3.51
CA ILE A 198 -8.83 2.21 -4.89
C ILE A 198 -10.06 1.35 -5.22
N THR A 199 -10.08 0.10 -4.77
CA THR A 199 -11.20 -0.83 -5.03
C THR A 199 -12.48 -0.43 -4.28
N GLU A 200 -12.35 -0.04 -3.00
CA GLU A 200 -13.49 0.27 -2.13
C GLU A 200 -13.94 1.73 -2.20
N GLY A 201 -13.14 2.61 -2.80
CA GLY A 201 -13.45 4.03 -2.92
C GLY A 201 -13.51 4.78 -1.59
N ARG A 202 -12.86 4.29 -0.53
CA ARG A 202 -12.93 4.94 0.79
C ARG A 202 -11.65 4.77 1.60
N SER A 203 -11.28 5.81 2.34
CA SER A 203 -10.15 5.77 3.26
C SER A 203 -10.16 6.93 4.26
N ASN A 204 -9.12 6.98 5.09
CA ASN A 204 -8.79 8.14 5.91
C ASN A 204 -8.13 9.25 5.03
N PRO A 205 -7.91 10.46 5.57
CA PRO A 205 -7.33 11.57 4.81
C PRO A 205 -5.99 11.23 4.14
N LEU A 206 -5.15 10.42 4.82
CA LEU A 206 -3.84 10.05 4.29
C LEU A 206 -3.95 9.12 3.09
N GLY A 207 -4.78 8.06 3.17
CA GLY A 207 -4.96 7.13 2.06
C GLY A 207 -5.57 7.82 0.83
N LEU A 208 -6.60 8.67 1.02
CA LEU A 208 -7.20 9.45 -0.08
C LEU A 208 -6.20 10.43 -0.71
N GLY A 209 -5.45 11.15 0.12
CA GLY A 209 -4.42 12.07 -0.36
C GLY A 209 -3.30 11.37 -1.12
N LEU A 210 -2.92 10.16 -0.70
CA LEU A 210 -1.91 9.35 -1.41
C LEU A 210 -2.41 8.88 -2.78
N VAL A 211 -3.65 8.41 -2.89
CA VAL A 211 -4.26 8.08 -4.20
C VAL A 211 -4.23 9.30 -5.11
N PHE A 212 -4.66 10.48 -4.61
CA PHE A 212 -4.66 11.72 -5.39
C PHE A 212 -3.26 12.08 -5.90
N ILE A 213 -2.23 12.04 -5.02
CA ILE A 213 -0.85 12.38 -5.37
C ILE A 213 -0.28 11.38 -6.40
N LEU A 214 -0.49 10.08 -6.19
CA LEU A 214 0.11 9.04 -7.05
C LEU A 214 -0.54 8.98 -8.43
N VAL A 215 -1.85 9.25 -8.54
CA VAL A 215 -2.54 9.39 -9.83
C VAL A 215 -2.09 10.69 -10.53
N ALA A 216 -2.01 11.81 -9.79
CA ALA A 216 -1.52 13.08 -10.35
C ALA A 216 -0.11 12.96 -10.94
N LYS A 217 0.76 12.16 -10.30
CA LYS A 217 2.11 11.88 -10.80
C LYS A 217 2.13 11.16 -12.15
N ARG A 218 1.18 10.26 -12.40
CA ARG A 218 1.02 9.56 -13.68
C ARG A 218 0.57 10.49 -14.81
N LEU A 219 -0.21 11.50 -14.44
CA LEU A 219 -0.74 12.51 -15.35
C LEU A 219 0.16 13.76 -15.51
N ASP A 220 1.35 13.73 -14.93
CA ASP A 220 2.28 14.87 -14.90
C ASP A 220 1.66 16.14 -14.26
N LEU A 221 0.72 15.97 -13.32
CA LEU A 221 0.03 17.02 -12.60
C LEU A 221 0.70 17.28 -11.24
N LEU A 222 0.80 18.56 -10.86
CA LEU A 222 1.41 18.96 -9.60
C LEU A 222 0.40 18.91 -8.46
N VAL A 223 0.54 17.88 -7.61
CA VAL A 223 -0.16 17.76 -6.32
C VAL A 223 0.87 17.48 -5.23
N GLU A 224 0.92 18.33 -4.23
CA GLU A 224 1.90 18.26 -3.14
C GLU A 224 1.26 17.78 -1.83
N PRO A 225 1.96 16.95 -1.03
CA PRO A 225 1.52 16.58 0.29
C PRO A 225 1.65 17.73 1.30
N VAL A 226 0.64 17.91 2.14
CA VAL A 226 0.64 18.83 3.29
C VAL A 226 0.42 18.00 4.56
N ASN A 227 1.49 17.82 5.32
CA ASN A 227 1.49 16.94 6.51
C ASN A 227 0.87 17.63 7.74
N PHE A 228 -0.37 18.10 7.61
CA PHE A 228 -1.05 18.81 8.69
C PHE A 228 -1.36 17.88 9.88
N PRO A 229 -1.15 18.32 11.12
CA PRO A 229 -1.41 17.52 12.32
C PRO A 229 -2.90 17.10 12.40
N GLY A 230 -3.11 15.81 12.68
CA GLY A 230 -4.46 15.25 12.78
C GLY A 230 -5.20 15.07 11.46
N HIS A 231 -4.85 15.82 10.41
CA HIS A 231 -5.54 15.80 9.12
C HIS A 231 -4.59 15.97 7.94
N PHE A 232 -4.40 14.92 7.14
CA PHE A 232 -3.54 14.98 5.95
C PHE A 232 -4.28 15.74 4.84
N LEU A 233 -3.60 16.71 4.24
CA LEU A 233 -4.14 17.56 3.19
C LEU A 233 -3.24 17.47 1.93
N CYS A 234 -3.77 17.91 0.81
CA CYS A 234 -3.01 18.10 -0.41
C CYS A 234 -2.98 19.58 -0.82
N ARG A 235 -2.03 19.96 -1.66
CA ARG A 235 -1.94 21.29 -2.26
C ARG A 235 -1.91 21.16 -3.77
N ILE A 236 -2.71 21.97 -4.44
CA ILE A 236 -2.71 22.20 -5.88
C ILE A 236 -2.46 23.68 -6.16
N TYR A 237 -2.26 24.03 -7.42
CA TYR A 237 -2.07 25.41 -7.84
C TYR A 237 -3.06 25.78 -8.95
N GLU A 238 -3.79 26.89 -8.78
CA GLU A 238 -4.65 27.47 -9.81
C GLU A 238 -4.22 28.91 -10.07
N ASP A 239 -3.96 29.24 -11.30
CA ASP A 239 -3.43 30.56 -11.71
C ASP A 239 -2.19 31.00 -10.90
N GLY A 240 -1.39 30.04 -10.45
CA GLY A 240 -0.21 30.28 -9.61
C GLY A 240 -0.51 30.47 -8.10
N PHE A 241 -1.78 30.38 -7.68
CA PHE A 241 -2.16 30.47 -6.27
C PHE A 241 -2.26 29.09 -5.63
N PRO A 242 -1.65 28.90 -4.44
CA PRO A 242 -1.74 27.64 -3.72
C PRO A 242 -3.14 27.46 -3.10
N ILE A 243 -3.73 26.31 -3.38
CA ILE A 243 -5.04 25.89 -2.87
C ILE A 243 -4.86 24.58 -2.10
N ILE A 244 -5.38 24.56 -0.90
CA ILE A 244 -5.38 23.38 -0.04
C ILE A 244 -6.65 22.54 -0.33
N VAL A 245 -6.43 21.24 -0.54
CA VAL A 245 -7.48 20.27 -0.83
C VAL A 245 -7.68 19.37 0.38
N ASP A 246 -8.89 19.29 0.88
CA ASP A 246 -9.32 18.32 1.87
C ASP A 246 -9.95 17.13 1.16
N CYS A 247 -9.15 16.06 0.95
CA CYS A 247 -9.62 14.86 0.26
C CYS A 247 -10.70 14.10 1.06
N GLN A 248 -10.74 14.25 2.39
CA GLN A 248 -11.76 13.59 3.23
C GLN A 248 -13.11 14.29 3.15
N ASP A 249 -13.13 15.61 2.96
CA ASP A 249 -14.33 16.41 2.77
C ASP A 249 -14.62 16.62 1.27
N HIS A 250 -14.80 15.53 0.53
CA HIS A 250 -15.15 15.51 -0.91
C HIS A 250 -14.24 16.39 -1.80
N GLY A 251 -12.96 16.48 -1.46
CA GLY A 251 -11.99 17.30 -2.17
C GLY A 251 -12.24 18.80 -2.01
N ARG A 252 -12.76 19.24 -0.88
CA ARG A 252 -13.06 20.65 -0.60
C ARG A 252 -11.84 21.53 -0.72
N LEU A 253 -12.02 22.66 -1.39
CA LEU A 253 -10.98 23.64 -1.63
C LEU A 253 -10.95 24.74 -0.55
N HIS A 254 -9.74 25.08 -0.13
CA HIS A 254 -9.48 26.21 0.77
C HIS A 254 -8.34 27.06 0.21
N LEU A 255 -8.55 28.36 0.06
CA LEU A 255 -7.45 29.25 -0.25
C LEU A 255 -6.41 29.18 0.89
N GLN A 256 -5.15 28.88 0.55
CA GLN A 256 -4.10 28.79 1.57
C GLN A 256 -3.94 30.12 2.34
N SER A 257 -4.08 31.26 1.66
CA SER A 257 -4.03 32.58 2.29
C SER A 257 -5.10 32.73 3.37
N THR A 258 -6.34 32.31 3.10
CA THR A 258 -7.44 32.38 4.07
C THR A 258 -7.18 31.48 5.29
N LEU A 259 -6.63 30.27 5.07
CA LEU A 259 -6.25 29.40 6.20
C LEU A 259 -5.15 30.03 7.05
N LEU A 260 -4.15 30.67 6.42
CA LEU A 260 -3.04 31.32 7.13
C LEU A 260 -3.48 32.52 7.95
N GLU A 261 -4.60 33.17 7.63
CA GLU A 261 -5.20 34.27 8.36
C GLU A 261 -6.04 33.80 9.56
N ASN A 262 -6.37 32.50 9.66
CA ASN A 262 -7.15 31.98 10.78
C ASN A 262 -6.40 32.20 12.11
N PRO A 263 -6.98 32.95 13.05
CA PRO A 263 -6.34 33.27 14.34
C PRO A 263 -6.15 32.04 15.25
N GLU A 264 -6.91 30.98 15.03
CA GLU A 264 -6.84 29.74 15.83
C GLU A 264 -5.60 28.92 15.48
N LEU A 265 -5.02 29.10 14.28
CA LEU A 265 -3.82 28.38 13.89
C LEU A 265 -2.57 28.90 14.60
N GLY A 266 -1.83 27.99 15.22
CA GLY A 266 -0.52 28.24 15.80
C GLY A 266 0.56 28.55 14.74
N LYS A 267 1.71 29.08 15.20
CA LYS A 267 2.83 29.38 14.29
C LYS A 267 3.35 28.14 13.55
N ALA A 268 3.44 26.99 14.24
CA ALA A 268 3.89 25.74 13.65
C ALA A 268 2.94 25.23 12.56
N GLU A 269 1.63 25.30 12.79
CA GLU A 269 0.61 24.88 11.83
C GLU A 269 0.62 25.76 10.57
N ARG A 270 0.78 27.07 10.73
CA ARG A 270 0.96 27.99 9.58
C ARG A 270 2.21 27.66 8.77
N GLU A 271 3.29 27.28 9.42
CA GLU A 271 4.52 26.88 8.72
C GLU A 271 4.31 25.58 7.93
N ILE A 272 3.63 24.59 8.51
CA ILE A 272 3.27 23.33 7.82
C ILE A 272 2.40 23.62 6.58
N LEU A 273 1.45 24.56 6.66
CA LEU A 273 0.62 24.94 5.51
C LEU A 273 1.43 25.62 4.38
N ARG A 274 2.62 26.15 4.64
CA ARG A 274 3.49 26.79 3.63
C ARG A 274 4.46 25.82 2.99
N GLN A 275 4.81 24.74 3.70
CA GLN A 275 5.83 23.80 3.26
C GLN A 275 5.19 22.61 2.54
N THR A 276 5.93 22.04 1.60
CA THR A 276 5.72 20.69 1.13
C THR A 276 6.59 19.72 1.95
N VAL A 277 6.27 18.43 1.94
CA VAL A 277 7.04 17.43 2.67
C VAL A 277 7.50 16.32 1.74
N ASP A 278 8.67 15.78 2.05
CA ASP A 278 9.25 14.69 1.28
C ASP A 278 8.42 13.38 1.45
N PRO A 279 8.41 12.49 0.43
CA PRO A 279 7.74 11.19 0.51
C PRO A 279 8.14 10.37 1.73
N GLY A 280 9.40 10.45 2.16
CA GLY A 280 9.87 9.76 3.37
C GLY A 280 9.16 10.19 4.66
N VAL A 281 8.82 11.48 4.80
CA VAL A 281 8.04 11.98 5.94
C VAL A 281 6.61 11.42 5.89
N VAL A 282 6.04 11.35 4.69
CA VAL A 282 4.70 10.77 4.48
C VAL A 282 4.69 9.28 4.80
N LEU A 283 5.71 8.53 4.37
CA LEU A 283 5.89 7.12 4.70
C LEU A 283 5.98 6.89 6.21
N LEU A 284 6.79 7.68 6.91
CA LEU A 284 6.87 7.58 8.37
C LEU A 284 5.53 7.85 9.05
N ARG A 285 4.72 8.79 8.54
CA ARG A 285 3.36 9.04 9.03
C ARG A 285 2.45 7.83 8.79
N LEU A 286 2.48 7.24 7.59
CA LEU A 286 1.70 6.04 7.26
C LEU A 286 2.07 4.87 8.17
N LEU A 287 3.36 4.61 8.38
CA LEU A 287 3.81 3.55 9.27
C LEU A 287 3.43 3.81 10.74
N ASN A 288 3.44 5.06 11.20
CA ASN A 288 2.94 5.42 12.53
C ASN A 288 1.44 5.13 12.68
N ASN A 289 0.64 5.53 11.68
CA ASN A 289 -0.80 5.26 11.67
C ASN A 289 -1.07 3.75 11.69
N LEU A 290 -0.30 2.98 10.91
CA LEU A 290 -0.44 1.54 10.82
C LEU A 290 -0.06 0.83 12.14
N VAL A 291 0.99 1.29 12.84
CA VAL A 291 1.33 0.81 14.20
C VAL A 291 0.14 1.02 15.14
N ASN A 292 -0.43 2.24 15.16
CA ASN A 292 -1.55 2.58 16.03
C ASN A 292 -2.80 1.73 15.68
N ALA A 293 -3.06 1.52 14.39
CA ALA A 293 -4.17 0.69 13.93
C ALA A 293 -4.02 -0.76 14.39
N PHE A 294 -2.82 -1.36 14.26
CA PHE A 294 -2.56 -2.71 14.73
C PHE A 294 -2.63 -2.84 16.26
N GLU A 295 -2.18 -1.84 17.01
CA GLU A 295 -2.34 -1.83 18.46
C GLU A 295 -3.82 -1.80 18.87
N HIS A 296 -4.61 -0.95 18.20
CA HIS A 296 -6.06 -0.87 18.43
C HIS A 296 -6.76 -2.21 18.13
N LYS A 297 -6.37 -2.89 17.05
CA LYS A 297 -6.86 -4.22 16.67
C LYS A 297 -6.23 -5.37 17.47
N LYS A 298 -5.35 -5.09 18.45
CA LYS A 298 -4.63 -6.08 19.26
C LYS A 298 -3.74 -7.04 18.45
N ARG A 299 -3.27 -6.61 17.27
CA ARG A 299 -2.37 -7.34 16.39
C ARG A 299 -0.91 -7.02 16.75
N ALA A 300 -0.47 -7.48 17.92
CA ALA A 300 0.81 -7.08 18.52
C ALA A 300 2.05 -7.44 17.69
N GLU A 301 2.03 -8.57 16.97
CA GLU A 301 3.15 -8.99 16.13
C GLU A 301 3.29 -8.12 14.89
N ASP A 302 2.16 -7.76 14.26
CA ASP A 302 2.13 -6.86 13.12
C ASP A 302 2.60 -5.46 13.54
N ALA A 303 2.13 -4.95 14.68
CA ALA A 303 2.62 -3.69 15.23
C ALA A 303 4.13 -3.70 15.50
N ARG A 304 4.69 -4.82 16.01
CA ARG A 304 6.14 -4.98 16.21
C ARG A 304 6.91 -4.98 14.89
N LEU A 305 6.41 -5.68 13.87
CA LEU A 305 7.00 -5.69 12.55
C LEU A 305 7.09 -4.25 11.99
N ILE A 306 5.95 -3.54 11.91
CA ILE A 306 5.91 -2.18 11.37
C ILE A 306 6.82 -1.22 12.15
N ARG A 307 6.93 -1.36 13.48
CA ARG A 307 7.90 -0.56 14.27
C ARG A 307 9.35 -0.84 13.86
N ARG A 308 9.72 -2.10 13.57
CA ARG A 308 11.08 -2.43 13.08
C ARG A 308 11.33 -1.80 11.72
N LEU A 309 10.38 -1.93 10.78
CA LEU A 309 10.49 -1.34 9.46
C LEU A 309 10.60 0.19 9.52
N ARG A 310 9.79 0.84 10.37
CA ARG A 310 9.90 2.28 10.62
C ARG A 310 11.27 2.67 11.22
N ALA A 311 11.81 1.85 12.11
CA ALA A 311 13.11 2.12 12.73
C ALA A 311 14.27 2.02 11.72
N SER A 312 14.16 1.17 10.68
CA SER A 312 15.16 1.07 9.61
C SER A 312 15.18 2.29 8.67
N LEU A 313 14.17 3.19 8.77
CA LEU A 313 14.11 4.44 8.02
C LEU A 313 14.65 5.65 8.80
N LYS A 314 15.17 5.47 9.99
CA LYS A 314 15.81 6.52 10.78
C LYS A 314 17.30 6.56 10.51
#